data_9f5e761c7c8b4bae94b169e85daea3b7
#
_entry.id   9f5e761c7c8b4bae94b169e85daea3b7
#
_cell.length_a   1.000
_cell.length_b   1.000
_cell.length_c   1.000
_cell.angle_alpha   90.00
_cell.angle_beta   90.00
_cell.angle_gamma   90.00
#
_symmetry.space_group_name_H-M   'P 1'
#
loop_
_entity.id
_entity.type
_entity.pdbx_description
1 polymer ?
#
loop_
_entity_poly.entity_id
_entity_poly.type
_entity_poly.pdbx_seq_one_letter_code
_entity_poly.pdbx_strand_id
1 'polypeptide(L)'
;MKAAILLLAWAASGAVAQIAVSSNDNKEILVDGVHTIVPNAPPDTATIIDLGVRPPKVIAELNVPGSWSAPPQSVAIAPGETIALVANSTKIDPANPKKTVSDNTLTVIDLKARPPVVLATLTTGSRAAGVSINRAGTLALVANRGEGTVSVFTIEGKAVTPAGKVDLGNRDCAPSLPVFTPDGKMALVTRNNDHKISVLAIEGKNVSYTKVDIAANLSPYGIEMGPAGDVAIVANIGNGPAGGTDTIGVVDLKAKPPRLVDAISIGLIPEGIGLSPDGKYLAADVMNGSSRPKASPFFNDYGLVKIFRLKGTHLTPLTEAKVGHWCEGVVWSRDQKTLMVQCMVEKQIYVFRFDGTRLQAVGAIPVSGGPAGIRTADR
;
A
#
# COMPACT_ATOMS: atom_id res chain seq x y z
N MET A 1 15.87 -6.40 64.12
CA MET A 1 15.62 -6.96 62.78
C MET A 1 14.82 -5.98 61.97
N LYS A 2 15.44 -5.28 61.00
CA LYS A 2 14.75 -4.33 60.12
C LYS A 2 14.48 -5.05 58.78
N ALA A 3 13.20 -5.28 58.50
CA ALA A 3 12.78 -5.86 57.21
C ALA A 3 12.84 -4.78 56.11
N ALA A 4 13.67 -4.97 55.11
CA ALA A 4 13.70 -4.15 53.90
C ALA A 4 12.64 -4.66 52.93
N ILE A 5 11.64 -3.85 52.68
CA ILE A 5 10.62 -4.10 51.62
C ILE A 5 11.22 -3.67 50.29
N LEU A 6 11.55 -4.64 49.42
CA LEU A 6 11.92 -4.39 48.02
C LEU A 6 10.64 -4.12 47.24
N LEU A 7 10.42 -2.86 46.85
CA LEU A 7 9.42 -2.49 45.86
C LEU A 7 9.98 -2.85 44.48
N LEU A 8 9.49 -3.94 43.87
CA LEU A 8 9.66 -4.21 42.43
C LEU A 8 8.77 -3.24 41.67
N ALA A 9 9.38 -2.21 41.11
CA ALA A 9 8.73 -1.40 40.09
C ALA A 9 8.57 -2.22 38.79
N TRP A 10 7.39 -2.69 38.50
CA TRP A 10 7.05 -3.20 37.19
C TRP A 10 7.05 -1.99 36.23
N ALA A 11 8.11 -1.88 35.44
CA ALA A 11 8.09 -1.03 34.26
C ALA A 11 7.10 -1.68 33.28
N ALA A 12 5.87 -1.21 33.28
CA ALA A 12 4.96 -1.46 32.17
C ALA A 12 5.63 -0.84 30.93
N SER A 13 6.27 -1.67 30.11
CA SER A 13 6.65 -1.29 28.75
C SER A 13 5.33 -1.00 28.03
N GLY A 14 4.96 0.28 27.97
CA GLY A 14 3.82 0.71 27.20
C GLY A 14 4.02 0.19 25.78
N ALA A 15 3.19 -0.76 25.36
CA ALA A 15 3.14 -1.19 23.99
C ALA A 15 2.89 0.09 23.18
N VAL A 16 3.87 0.53 22.39
CA VAL A 16 3.70 1.67 21.50
C VAL A 16 2.64 1.23 20.50
N ALA A 17 1.44 1.80 20.63
CA ALA A 17 0.33 1.54 19.74
C ALA A 17 0.83 1.67 18.30
N GLN A 18 0.56 0.70 17.47
CA GLN A 18 0.84 0.75 16.04
C GLN A 18 -0.49 0.85 15.32
N ILE A 19 -0.60 1.87 14.47
CA ILE A 19 -1.81 2.12 13.69
C ILE A 19 -1.64 1.59 12.28
N ALA A 20 -2.66 0.89 11.76
CA ALA A 20 -2.90 0.70 10.35
C ALA A 20 -4.13 1.50 9.92
N VAL A 21 -4.12 1.99 8.69
CA VAL A 21 -5.27 2.64 8.07
C VAL A 21 -5.62 1.88 6.80
N SER A 22 -6.89 1.44 6.69
CA SER A 22 -7.47 0.77 5.53
C SER A 22 -8.40 1.74 4.81
N SER A 23 -8.15 2.01 3.53
CA SER A 23 -9.07 2.70 2.63
C SER A 23 -10.03 1.69 2.02
N ASN A 24 -11.33 1.94 2.06
CA ASN A 24 -12.36 1.00 1.64
C ASN A 24 -13.28 1.65 0.59
N ASP A 25 -13.43 0.97 -0.55
CA ASP A 25 -14.25 1.40 -1.67
C ASP A 25 -15.66 0.81 -1.54
N ASN A 26 -16.68 1.66 -1.54
CA ASN A 26 -18.09 1.25 -1.51
C ASN A 26 -18.78 1.36 -2.87
N LYS A 27 -18.19 2.09 -3.80
CA LYS A 27 -18.81 2.40 -5.10
C LYS A 27 -18.69 1.31 -6.14
N GLU A 28 -17.82 0.32 -5.92
CA GLU A 28 -17.59 -0.75 -6.88
C GLU A 28 -17.50 -2.12 -6.20
N ILE A 29 -18.12 -3.13 -6.80
CA ILE A 29 -18.10 -4.52 -6.36
C ILE A 29 -17.76 -5.43 -7.54
N LEU A 30 -17.40 -6.66 -7.23
CA LEU A 30 -17.18 -7.71 -8.22
C LEU A 30 -18.41 -8.63 -8.29
N VAL A 31 -19.04 -8.70 -9.45
CA VAL A 31 -20.15 -9.62 -9.71
C VAL A 31 -19.71 -10.61 -10.79
N ASP A 32 -19.47 -11.86 -10.39
CA ASP A 32 -18.93 -12.93 -11.26
C ASP A 32 -17.75 -12.46 -12.12
N GLY A 33 -16.76 -11.84 -11.48
CA GLY A 33 -15.56 -11.33 -12.15
C GLY A 33 -15.74 -10.05 -12.97
N VAL A 34 -16.91 -9.42 -12.92
CA VAL A 34 -17.20 -8.15 -13.60
C VAL A 34 -17.25 -7.01 -12.59
N HIS A 35 -16.41 -6.01 -12.80
CA HIS A 35 -16.44 -4.77 -12.03
C HIS A 35 -17.76 -4.04 -12.25
N THR A 36 -18.51 -3.86 -11.18
CA THR A 36 -19.88 -3.35 -11.23
C THR A 36 -20.03 -2.17 -10.28
N ILE A 37 -20.48 -1.04 -10.83
CA ILE A 37 -20.77 0.16 -10.04
C ILE A 37 -22.02 -0.06 -9.19
N VAL A 38 -21.95 0.27 -7.92
CA VAL A 38 -23.06 0.22 -6.98
C VAL A 38 -23.84 1.53 -7.05
N PRO A 39 -25.08 1.52 -7.59
CA PRO A 39 -25.89 2.75 -7.62
C PRO A 39 -26.19 3.24 -6.19
N ASN A 40 -26.04 4.54 -5.93
CA ASN A 40 -26.26 5.15 -4.62
C ASN A 40 -25.46 4.48 -3.48
N ALA A 41 -24.22 4.07 -3.79
CA ALA A 41 -23.33 3.50 -2.78
C ALA A 41 -23.21 4.43 -1.55
N PRO A 42 -23.11 3.87 -0.34
CA PRO A 42 -22.74 4.68 0.81
C PRO A 42 -21.35 5.31 0.60
N PRO A 43 -20.98 6.34 1.36
CA PRO A 43 -19.65 6.94 1.27
C PRO A 43 -18.55 5.88 1.44
N ASP A 44 -17.44 6.04 0.70
CA ASP A 44 -16.23 5.27 0.97
C ASP A 44 -15.70 5.59 2.38
N THR A 45 -14.90 4.69 2.95
CA THR A 45 -14.43 4.84 4.32
C THR A 45 -12.94 4.64 4.48
N ALA A 46 -12.39 5.16 5.58
CA ALA A 46 -11.09 4.79 6.11
C ALA A 46 -11.28 4.17 7.50
N THR A 47 -10.87 2.90 7.63
CA THR A 47 -10.89 2.18 8.91
C THR A 47 -9.53 2.28 9.59
N ILE A 48 -9.51 2.76 10.82
CA ILE A 48 -8.29 2.92 11.63
C ILE A 48 -8.22 1.77 12.62
N ILE A 49 -7.10 1.04 12.60
CA ILE A 49 -6.92 -0.23 13.30
C ILE A 49 -5.73 -0.12 14.24
N ASP A 50 -5.91 -0.50 15.51
CA ASP A 50 -4.83 -0.66 16.48
C ASP A 50 -4.23 -2.07 16.38
N LEU A 51 -2.98 -2.16 15.95
CA LEU A 51 -2.17 -3.38 15.91
C LEU A 51 -1.36 -3.60 17.19
N GLY A 52 -1.38 -2.65 18.13
CA GLY A 52 -0.72 -2.80 19.44
C GLY A 52 -1.43 -3.79 20.35
N VAL A 53 -2.68 -4.15 20.02
CA VAL A 53 -3.49 -5.15 20.72
C VAL A 53 -3.64 -6.43 19.90
N ARG A 54 -3.94 -7.54 20.55
CA ARG A 54 -4.13 -8.84 19.89
C ARG A 54 -5.41 -9.51 20.36
N PRO A 55 -6.33 -9.81 19.43
CA PRO A 55 -6.29 -9.52 18.00
C PRO A 55 -6.32 -8.00 17.73
N PRO A 56 -5.87 -7.54 16.54
CA PRO A 56 -5.98 -6.14 16.12
C PRO A 56 -7.43 -5.65 16.19
N LYS A 57 -7.63 -4.37 16.54
CA LYS A 57 -8.95 -3.83 16.83
C LYS A 57 -9.22 -2.54 16.05
N VAL A 58 -10.42 -2.42 15.46
CA VAL A 58 -10.90 -1.16 14.89
C VAL A 58 -11.10 -0.16 16.02
N ILE A 59 -10.55 1.04 15.86
CA ILE A 59 -10.67 2.15 16.81
C ILE A 59 -11.49 3.30 16.26
N ALA A 60 -11.59 3.43 14.93
CA ALA A 60 -12.46 4.40 14.26
C ALA A 60 -12.73 3.98 12.81
N GLU A 61 -13.82 4.47 12.25
CA GLU A 61 -14.11 4.48 10.84
C GLU A 61 -14.62 5.87 10.44
N LEU A 62 -14.07 6.43 9.37
CA LEU A 62 -14.34 7.78 8.89
C LEU A 62 -14.85 7.73 7.44
N ASN A 63 -15.75 8.61 7.06
CA ASN A 63 -16.09 8.80 5.66
C ASN A 63 -14.94 9.50 4.94
N VAL A 64 -14.24 8.78 4.12
CA VAL A 64 -13.07 9.22 3.37
C VAL A 64 -13.13 8.62 1.97
N PRO A 65 -13.05 9.43 0.90
CA PRO A 65 -12.98 8.90 -0.45
C PRO A 65 -11.82 7.93 -0.61
N GLY A 66 -12.08 6.76 -1.19
CA GLY A 66 -11.13 5.71 -1.47
C GLY A 66 -11.44 5.03 -2.79
N SER A 67 -10.48 4.32 -3.38
CA SER A 67 -10.67 3.66 -4.66
C SER A 67 -9.75 2.44 -4.79
N TRP A 68 -10.29 1.35 -5.31
CA TRP A 68 -9.52 0.18 -5.71
C TRP A 68 -8.66 0.43 -6.97
N SER A 69 -9.03 1.42 -7.79
CA SER A 69 -8.35 1.72 -9.07
C SER A 69 -6.98 2.42 -8.89
N ALA A 70 -6.26 2.02 -7.85
CA ALA A 70 -4.93 2.49 -7.48
C ALA A 70 -4.17 1.33 -6.83
N PRO A 71 -2.83 1.37 -6.73
CA PRO A 71 -2.12 0.35 -5.95
C PRO A 71 -2.60 0.37 -4.49
N PRO A 72 -2.56 -0.78 -3.80
CA PRO A 72 -3.04 -0.88 -2.41
C PRO A 72 -2.23 -0.03 -1.41
N GLN A 73 -1.21 0.66 -1.87
CA GLN A 73 -0.48 1.71 -1.17
C GLN A 73 -1.04 3.12 -1.45
N SER A 74 -2.36 3.24 -1.65
CA SER A 74 -3.09 4.51 -1.73
C SER A 74 -3.20 5.24 -0.38
N VAL A 75 -2.64 4.67 0.67
CA VAL A 75 -2.57 5.20 2.04
C VAL A 75 -1.10 5.37 2.44
N ALA A 76 -0.78 6.43 3.18
CA ALA A 76 0.50 6.61 3.85
C ALA A 76 0.29 7.14 5.27
N ILE A 77 1.13 6.72 6.22
CA ILE A 77 1.07 7.17 7.61
C ILE A 77 2.39 7.83 7.96
N ALA A 78 2.33 9.05 8.50
CA ALA A 78 3.53 9.78 8.90
C ALA A 78 4.27 9.08 10.07
N PRO A 79 5.59 9.19 10.16
CA PRO A 79 6.34 8.75 11.32
C PRO A 79 5.74 9.31 12.61
N GLY A 80 5.73 8.49 13.68
CA GLY A 80 5.05 8.85 14.93
C GLY A 80 3.52 8.78 14.86
N GLU A 81 2.96 8.35 13.71
CA GLU A 81 1.51 8.13 13.54
C GLU A 81 0.70 9.37 13.88
N THR A 82 1.16 10.53 13.41
CA THR A 82 0.48 11.83 13.66
C THR A 82 -0.66 12.06 12.71
N ILE A 83 -0.43 11.76 11.43
CA ILE A 83 -1.42 11.89 10.35
C ILE A 83 -1.38 10.66 9.45
N ALA A 84 -2.50 10.41 8.75
CA ALA A 84 -2.54 9.57 7.57
C ALA A 84 -2.96 10.39 6.34
N LEU A 85 -2.47 9.99 5.19
CA LEU A 85 -2.86 10.48 3.87
C LEU A 85 -3.59 9.37 3.13
N VAL A 86 -4.72 9.69 2.51
CA VAL A 86 -5.50 8.75 1.67
C VAL A 86 -5.72 9.40 0.31
N ALA A 87 -5.17 8.80 -0.74
CA ALA A 87 -5.35 9.22 -2.12
C ALA A 87 -6.58 8.52 -2.73
N ASN A 88 -7.34 9.25 -3.54
CA ASN A 88 -8.49 8.71 -4.25
C ASN A 88 -8.36 8.91 -5.77
N SER A 89 -8.41 7.81 -6.53
CA SER A 89 -8.18 7.85 -7.97
C SER A 89 -9.45 7.99 -8.80
N THR A 90 -10.60 7.56 -8.28
CA THR A 90 -11.89 7.60 -8.98
C THR A 90 -13.04 7.97 -8.06
N LYS A 91 -14.04 8.61 -8.65
CA LYS A 91 -15.34 8.90 -8.01
C LYS A 91 -16.47 8.58 -8.98
N ILE A 92 -17.68 8.43 -8.44
CA ILE A 92 -18.89 8.30 -9.27
C ILE A 92 -19.01 9.54 -10.16
N ASP A 93 -19.30 9.33 -11.45
CA ASP A 93 -19.56 10.42 -12.39
C ASP A 93 -20.86 11.14 -12.00
N PRO A 94 -20.81 12.45 -11.69
CA PRO A 94 -22.02 13.21 -11.36
C PRO A 94 -23.04 13.24 -12.51
N ALA A 95 -22.60 13.09 -13.76
CA ALA A 95 -23.46 13.07 -14.94
C ALA A 95 -24.01 11.67 -15.27
N ASN A 96 -23.37 10.62 -14.77
CA ASN A 96 -23.78 9.25 -15.01
C ASN A 96 -23.41 8.32 -13.83
N PRO A 97 -24.36 8.06 -12.90
CA PRO A 97 -24.09 7.28 -11.69
C PRO A 97 -23.73 5.80 -11.94
N LYS A 98 -23.75 5.35 -13.19
CA LYS A 98 -23.31 4.01 -13.59
C LYS A 98 -21.84 3.96 -14.05
N LYS A 99 -21.09 5.06 -13.91
CA LYS A 99 -19.69 5.18 -14.31
C LYS A 99 -18.88 5.83 -13.20
N THR A 100 -17.58 5.59 -13.23
CA THR A 100 -16.59 6.36 -12.48
C THR A 100 -15.83 7.30 -13.41
N VAL A 101 -15.36 8.40 -12.86
CA VAL A 101 -14.45 9.36 -13.50
C VAL A 101 -13.22 9.54 -12.63
N SER A 102 -12.17 10.11 -13.22
CA SER A 102 -10.95 10.46 -12.49
C SER A 102 -11.25 11.36 -11.30
N ASP A 103 -10.62 11.09 -10.18
CA ASP A 103 -10.57 12.00 -9.03
C ASP A 103 -9.13 12.45 -8.76
N ASN A 104 -8.98 13.49 -7.94
CA ASN A 104 -7.72 14.13 -7.63
C ASN A 104 -7.64 14.50 -6.13
N THR A 105 -8.27 13.72 -5.28
CA THR A 105 -8.42 14.00 -3.86
C THR A 105 -7.31 13.33 -3.06
N LEU A 106 -6.73 14.09 -2.10
CA LEU A 106 -5.86 13.60 -1.05
C LEU A 106 -6.45 14.03 0.30
N THR A 107 -6.90 13.07 1.10
CA THR A 107 -7.47 13.33 2.43
C THR A 107 -6.39 13.23 3.50
N VAL A 108 -6.36 14.19 4.43
CA VAL A 108 -5.47 14.21 5.59
C VAL A 108 -6.28 13.87 6.84
N ILE A 109 -5.85 12.85 7.58
CA ILE A 109 -6.53 12.37 8.80
C ILE A 109 -5.61 12.63 10.00
N ASP A 110 -6.14 13.22 11.07
CA ASP A 110 -5.48 13.31 12.38
C ASP A 110 -5.65 11.99 13.15
N LEU A 111 -4.58 11.23 13.27
CA LEU A 111 -4.57 9.97 14.01
C LEU A 111 -4.39 10.15 15.52
N LYS A 112 -4.04 11.37 15.99
CA LYS A 112 -3.86 11.67 17.43
C LYS A 112 -5.12 12.23 18.08
N ALA A 113 -6.07 12.73 17.29
CA ALA A 113 -7.40 13.13 17.81
C ALA A 113 -8.11 11.90 18.41
N ARG A 114 -9.02 12.15 19.32
CA ARG A 114 -9.81 11.11 20.00
C ARG A 114 -11.30 11.49 19.98
N PRO A 115 -12.09 10.94 19.06
CA PRO A 115 -11.71 10.00 17.97
C PRO A 115 -10.84 10.65 16.88
N PRO A 116 -10.17 9.88 16.01
CA PRO A 116 -9.52 10.39 14.79
C PRO A 116 -10.50 11.19 13.92
N VAL A 117 -9.99 12.21 13.20
CA VAL A 117 -10.82 13.12 12.40
C VAL A 117 -10.13 13.47 11.08
N VAL A 118 -10.91 13.81 10.06
CA VAL A 118 -10.42 14.40 8.82
C VAL A 118 -10.03 15.86 9.09
N LEU A 119 -8.78 16.22 8.78
CA LEU A 119 -8.26 17.59 8.93
C LEU A 119 -8.45 18.43 7.68
N ALA A 120 -8.21 17.84 6.52
CA ALA A 120 -8.22 18.54 5.25
C ALA A 120 -8.45 17.59 4.08
N THR A 121 -8.94 18.15 2.99
CA THR A 121 -8.98 17.54 1.67
C THR A 121 -8.20 18.43 0.72
N LEU A 122 -7.17 17.88 0.10
CA LEU A 122 -6.25 18.57 -0.79
C LEU A 122 -6.43 18.07 -2.23
N THR A 123 -5.98 18.89 -3.17
CA THR A 123 -6.00 18.55 -4.60
C THR A 123 -4.63 18.10 -5.07
N THR A 124 -4.59 17.00 -5.81
CA THR A 124 -3.41 16.44 -6.50
C THR A 124 -3.52 16.65 -8.01
N GLY A 125 -2.78 15.87 -8.79
CA GLY A 125 -3.09 15.65 -10.21
C GLY A 125 -4.17 14.60 -10.43
N SER A 126 -4.55 14.41 -11.70
CA SER A 126 -5.64 13.51 -12.10
C SER A 126 -5.34 12.04 -11.77
N ARG A 127 -6.33 11.32 -11.25
CA ARG A 127 -6.27 9.92 -10.81
C ARG A 127 -5.15 9.73 -9.78
N ALA A 128 -5.29 10.40 -8.63
CA ALA A 128 -4.40 10.22 -7.49
C ALA A 128 -4.35 8.75 -7.08
N ALA A 129 -3.16 8.17 -7.05
CA ALA A 129 -2.95 6.74 -6.86
C ALA A 129 -2.13 6.45 -5.60
N GLY A 130 -0.96 5.83 -5.72
CA GLY A 130 -0.10 5.55 -4.59
C GLY A 130 0.45 6.82 -3.93
N VAL A 131 0.56 6.78 -2.62
CA VAL A 131 1.11 7.87 -1.80
C VAL A 131 2.17 7.34 -0.86
N SER A 132 3.25 8.09 -0.67
CA SER A 132 4.23 7.79 0.37
C SER A 132 4.70 9.07 1.10
N ILE A 133 5.15 8.88 2.34
CA ILE A 133 5.74 9.93 3.18
C ILE A 133 7.19 9.55 3.45
N ASN A 134 8.12 10.49 3.36
CA ASN A 134 9.52 10.21 3.66
C ASN A 134 9.73 9.90 5.15
N ARG A 135 10.83 9.22 5.46
CA ARG A 135 11.17 8.82 6.84
C ARG A 135 11.28 9.99 7.83
N ALA A 136 11.60 11.18 7.35
CA ALA A 136 11.63 12.40 8.16
C ALA A 136 10.22 12.94 8.48
N GLY A 137 9.19 12.49 7.78
CA GLY A 137 7.81 12.99 7.94
C GLY A 137 7.61 14.42 7.42
N THR A 138 8.44 14.86 6.49
CA THR A 138 8.46 16.26 6.00
C THR A 138 8.01 16.42 4.57
N LEU A 139 8.00 15.33 3.79
CA LEU A 139 7.56 15.31 2.40
C LEU A 139 6.60 14.15 2.15
N ALA A 140 5.60 14.38 1.31
CA ALA A 140 4.78 13.34 0.71
C ALA A 140 4.81 13.46 -0.83
N LEU A 141 4.77 12.30 -1.49
CA LEU A 141 4.65 12.17 -2.93
C LEU A 141 3.38 11.40 -3.26
N VAL A 142 2.63 11.86 -4.27
CA VAL A 142 1.42 11.20 -4.77
C VAL A 142 1.55 11.01 -6.26
N ALA A 143 1.43 9.77 -6.72
CA ALA A 143 1.42 9.47 -8.15
C ALA A 143 0.08 9.89 -8.79
N ASN A 144 0.13 10.56 -9.93
CA ASN A 144 -1.05 11.03 -10.66
C ASN A 144 -1.17 10.22 -11.97
N ARG A 145 -1.86 9.08 -11.88
CA ARG A 145 -1.95 8.11 -13.01
C ARG A 145 -2.55 8.69 -14.27
N GLY A 146 -3.47 9.66 -14.15
CA GLY A 146 -4.20 10.25 -15.27
C GLY A 146 -3.45 11.34 -16.04
N GLU A 147 -2.24 11.70 -15.61
CA GLU A 147 -1.49 12.78 -16.25
C GLU A 147 0.03 12.58 -16.29
N GLY A 148 0.54 11.43 -15.84
CA GLY A 148 1.98 11.11 -15.93
C GLY A 148 2.88 11.94 -15.02
N THR A 149 2.37 12.41 -13.88
CA THR A 149 3.09 13.30 -12.96
C THR A 149 3.11 12.76 -11.53
N VAL A 150 3.91 13.40 -10.65
CA VAL A 150 3.93 13.15 -9.21
C VAL A 150 3.69 14.46 -8.49
N SER A 151 2.64 14.57 -7.68
CA SER A 151 2.40 15.72 -6.79
C SER A 151 3.33 15.67 -5.59
N VAL A 152 3.86 16.82 -5.20
CA VAL A 152 4.77 17.00 -4.05
C VAL A 152 4.05 17.82 -2.99
N PHE A 153 4.11 17.36 -1.74
CA PHE A 153 3.57 18.06 -0.58
C PHE A 153 4.63 18.17 0.50
N THR A 154 4.71 19.31 1.19
CA THR A 154 5.45 19.45 2.43
C THR A 154 4.56 19.14 3.63
N ILE A 155 5.18 18.62 4.69
CA ILE A 155 4.50 18.29 5.95
C ILE A 155 5.23 19.01 7.07
N GLU A 156 4.49 19.82 7.84
CA GLU A 156 4.95 20.48 9.04
C GLU A 156 3.97 20.19 10.18
N GLY A 157 4.38 19.27 11.07
CA GLY A 157 3.48 18.76 12.09
C GLY A 157 2.30 17.97 11.48
N LYS A 158 1.09 18.56 11.51
CA LYS A 158 -0.11 18.00 10.87
C LYS A 158 -0.53 18.78 9.62
N ALA A 159 0.12 19.91 9.32
CA ALA A 159 -0.17 20.70 8.14
C ALA A 159 0.49 20.06 6.90
N VAL A 160 -0.31 19.80 5.87
CA VAL A 160 0.12 19.27 4.58
C VAL A 160 -0.16 20.31 3.52
N THR A 161 0.89 20.75 2.81
CA THR A 161 0.81 21.88 1.87
C THR A 161 1.34 21.47 0.50
N PRO A 162 0.62 21.75 -0.61
CA PRO A 162 1.14 21.53 -1.96
C PRO A 162 2.47 22.28 -2.19
N ALA A 163 3.47 21.60 -2.73
CA ALA A 163 4.81 22.15 -2.97
C ALA A 163 5.26 22.07 -4.43
N GLY A 164 4.45 21.49 -5.29
CA GLY A 164 4.74 21.39 -6.72
C GLY A 164 4.32 20.06 -7.34
N LYS A 165 4.80 19.84 -8.57
CA LYS A 165 4.50 18.66 -9.36
C LYS A 165 5.70 18.31 -10.23
N VAL A 166 6.03 17.02 -10.34
CA VAL A 166 7.10 16.49 -11.20
C VAL A 166 6.50 15.84 -12.42
N ASP A 167 6.88 16.28 -13.60
CA ASP A 167 6.52 15.64 -14.87
C ASP A 167 7.49 14.49 -15.18
N LEU A 168 6.97 13.30 -15.45
CA LEU A 168 7.75 12.10 -15.78
C LEU A 168 8.05 11.99 -17.30
N GLY A 169 7.68 13.01 -18.08
CA GLY A 169 8.01 13.10 -19.50
C GLY A 169 7.17 12.23 -20.43
N ASN A 170 6.18 11.53 -19.90
CA ASN A 170 5.19 10.76 -20.67
C ASN A 170 3.84 10.81 -19.93
N ARG A 171 2.87 11.49 -20.49
CA ARG A 171 1.54 11.66 -19.89
C ARG A 171 0.82 10.34 -19.63
N ASP A 172 1.05 9.36 -20.50
CA ASP A 172 0.34 8.08 -20.48
C ASP A 172 1.10 6.97 -19.76
N CYS A 173 2.19 7.29 -19.06
CA CYS A 173 3.02 6.31 -18.35
C CYS A 173 2.31 5.66 -17.15
N ALA A 174 1.19 6.21 -16.69
CA ALA A 174 0.41 5.75 -15.56
C ALA A 174 1.26 5.48 -14.30
N PRO A 175 1.87 6.51 -13.68
CA PRO A 175 2.62 6.32 -12.46
C PRO A 175 1.72 5.74 -11.38
N SER A 176 2.23 4.73 -10.64
CA SER A 176 1.41 3.99 -9.69
C SER A 176 1.79 4.28 -8.24
N LEU A 177 3.03 4.08 -7.84
CA LEU A 177 3.47 4.31 -6.47
C LEU A 177 4.86 4.96 -6.42
N PRO A 178 5.02 6.09 -5.72
CA PRO A 178 6.32 6.59 -5.30
C PRO A 178 6.77 5.90 -4.00
N VAL A 179 8.08 5.65 -3.84
CA VAL A 179 8.69 5.20 -2.60
C VAL A 179 10.00 5.94 -2.36
N PHE A 180 10.20 6.47 -1.16
CA PHE A 180 11.44 7.17 -0.81
C PHE A 180 12.55 6.20 -0.45
N THR A 181 13.82 6.57 -0.76
CA THR A 181 14.96 5.95 -0.10
C THR A 181 15.04 6.38 1.37
N PRO A 182 15.62 5.53 2.26
CA PRO A 182 15.67 5.84 3.70
C PRO A 182 16.42 7.13 4.06
N ASP A 183 17.38 7.56 3.22
CA ASP A 183 18.12 8.81 3.39
C ASP A 183 17.33 10.04 2.90
N GLY A 184 16.18 9.83 2.27
CA GLY A 184 15.31 10.87 1.75
C GLY A 184 15.85 11.65 0.55
N LYS A 185 16.96 11.20 -0.07
CA LYS A 185 17.61 11.90 -1.19
C LYS A 185 17.09 11.48 -2.56
N MET A 186 16.39 10.36 -2.62
CA MET A 186 15.79 9.85 -3.84
C MET A 186 14.40 9.30 -3.57
N ALA A 187 13.61 9.16 -4.64
CA ALA A 187 12.44 8.32 -4.67
C ALA A 187 12.40 7.54 -5.99
N LEU A 188 11.79 6.37 -5.93
CA LEU A 188 11.48 5.55 -7.09
C LEU A 188 9.98 5.65 -7.37
N VAL A 189 9.58 5.67 -8.63
CA VAL A 189 8.17 5.72 -9.05
C VAL A 189 7.92 4.65 -10.10
N THR A 190 7.04 3.70 -9.81
CA THR A 190 6.61 2.70 -10.80
C THR A 190 5.75 3.35 -11.87
N ARG A 191 5.99 3.01 -13.14
CA ARG A 191 5.26 3.47 -14.33
C ARG A 191 4.64 2.27 -15.01
N ASN A 192 3.35 2.09 -14.75
CA ASN A 192 2.63 0.87 -15.11
C ASN A 192 2.58 0.61 -16.62
N ASN A 193 2.31 1.65 -17.43
CA ASN A 193 2.06 1.48 -18.87
C ASN A 193 3.32 1.40 -19.72
N ASP A 194 4.44 1.92 -19.27
CA ASP A 194 5.71 1.86 -20.02
C ASP A 194 6.79 1.00 -19.34
N HIS A 195 6.38 0.20 -18.36
CA HIS A 195 7.16 -0.89 -17.76
C HIS A 195 8.51 -0.45 -17.19
N LYS A 196 8.51 0.70 -16.49
CA LYS A 196 9.70 1.33 -15.95
C LYS A 196 9.53 1.73 -14.50
N ILE A 197 10.65 2.06 -13.87
CA ILE A 197 10.72 2.70 -12.56
C ILE A 197 11.55 3.95 -12.74
N SER A 198 10.94 5.12 -12.61
CA SER A 198 11.64 6.41 -12.69
C SER A 198 12.34 6.75 -11.39
N VAL A 199 13.52 7.34 -11.50
CA VAL A 199 14.32 7.82 -10.37
C VAL A 199 14.12 9.33 -10.22
N LEU A 200 13.68 9.76 -9.04
CA LEU A 200 13.55 11.15 -8.64
C LEU A 200 14.70 11.55 -7.71
N ALA A 201 15.29 12.71 -7.91
CA ALA A 201 16.22 13.35 -6.98
C ALA A 201 15.47 14.28 -6.03
N ILE A 202 15.92 14.33 -4.78
CA ILE A 202 15.30 15.12 -3.71
C ILE A 202 16.36 15.98 -3.03
N GLU A 203 16.17 17.30 -3.07
CA GLU A 203 17.01 18.30 -2.41
C GLU A 203 16.14 19.20 -1.55
N GLY A 204 16.03 18.88 -0.26
CA GLY A 204 15.09 19.53 0.65
C GLY A 204 13.64 19.30 0.20
N LYS A 205 12.92 20.35 -0.17
CA LYS A 205 11.57 20.27 -0.72
C LYS A 205 11.51 20.18 -2.25
N ASN A 206 12.64 20.32 -2.91
CA ASN A 206 12.71 20.26 -4.36
C ASN A 206 12.82 18.81 -4.81
N VAL A 207 11.89 18.38 -5.65
CA VAL A 207 11.84 17.04 -6.23
C VAL A 207 11.92 17.17 -7.74
N SER A 208 12.79 16.42 -8.38
CA SER A 208 12.99 16.48 -9.83
C SER A 208 13.17 15.08 -10.42
N TYR A 209 12.71 14.91 -11.66
CA TYR A 209 12.95 13.68 -12.43
C TYR A 209 14.38 13.71 -13.01
N THR A 210 15.18 12.71 -12.66
CA THR A 210 16.59 12.62 -13.09
C THR A 210 16.78 12.23 -14.54
N LYS A 211 15.72 11.85 -15.26
CA LYS A 211 15.74 11.21 -16.59
C LYS A 211 16.39 9.82 -16.60
N VAL A 212 16.64 9.26 -15.43
CA VAL A 212 17.08 7.88 -15.27
C VAL A 212 15.87 6.99 -14.99
N ASP A 213 15.72 5.95 -15.79
CA ASP A 213 14.71 4.93 -15.63
C ASP A 213 15.38 3.56 -15.44
N ILE A 214 14.81 2.74 -14.58
CA ILE A 214 15.16 1.34 -14.40
C ILE A 214 14.11 0.52 -15.14
N ALA A 215 14.55 -0.42 -15.98
CA ALA A 215 13.64 -1.35 -16.63
C ALA A 215 12.97 -2.25 -15.57
N ALA A 216 11.67 -2.42 -15.69
CA ALA A 216 10.88 -3.33 -14.86
C ALA A 216 10.29 -4.45 -15.74
N ASN A 217 9.61 -5.41 -15.13
CA ASN A 217 8.79 -6.36 -15.85
C ASN A 217 7.42 -5.73 -16.20
N LEU A 218 6.54 -6.53 -16.78
CA LEU A 218 5.28 -6.07 -17.32
C LEU A 218 4.37 -5.47 -16.24
N SER A 219 4.00 -4.21 -16.42
CA SER A 219 3.07 -3.46 -15.57
C SER A 219 3.48 -3.35 -14.09
N PRO A 220 4.64 -2.72 -13.77
CA PRO A 220 5.04 -2.49 -12.39
C PRO A 220 4.01 -1.62 -11.66
N TYR A 221 3.63 -2.03 -10.45
CA TYR A 221 2.51 -1.46 -9.70
C TYR A 221 2.92 -1.04 -8.29
N GLY A 222 2.82 -1.94 -7.30
CA GLY A 222 3.36 -1.71 -5.97
C GLY A 222 4.89 -1.77 -5.94
N ILE A 223 5.52 -0.97 -5.09
CA ILE A 223 6.97 -0.99 -4.85
C ILE A 223 7.25 -0.80 -3.37
N GLU A 224 8.15 -1.60 -2.82
CA GLU A 224 8.61 -1.50 -1.43
C GLU A 224 10.12 -1.23 -1.39
N MET A 225 10.54 -0.33 -0.52
CA MET A 225 11.95 -0.02 -0.29
C MET A 225 12.51 -0.83 0.86
N GLY A 226 13.63 -1.52 0.65
CA GLY A 226 14.37 -2.17 1.72
C GLY A 226 14.81 -1.17 2.80
N PRO A 227 14.79 -1.56 4.09
CA PRO A 227 15.08 -0.62 5.19
C PRO A 227 16.50 -0.04 5.17
N ALA A 228 17.44 -0.68 4.48
CA ALA A 228 18.79 -0.18 4.24
C ALA A 228 18.93 0.69 2.99
N GLY A 229 17.90 0.77 2.13
CA GLY A 229 17.94 1.51 0.87
C GLY A 229 18.80 0.89 -0.22
N ASP A 230 19.14 -0.39 -0.08
CA ASP A 230 20.00 -1.12 -1.01
C ASP A 230 19.23 -1.98 -2.01
N VAL A 231 17.97 -2.23 -1.74
CA VAL A 231 17.09 -3.03 -2.57
C VAL A 231 15.69 -2.42 -2.63
N ALA A 232 15.02 -2.53 -3.77
CA ALA A 232 13.58 -2.30 -3.89
C ALA A 232 12.90 -3.54 -4.48
N ILE A 233 11.69 -3.83 -4.03
CA ILE A 233 10.88 -4.96 -4.49
C ILE A 233 9.67 -4.40 -5.23
N VAL A 234 9.37 -4.96 -6.40
CA VAL A 234 8.31 -4.45 -7.29
C VAL A 234 7.32 -5.57 -7.62
N ALA A 235 6.05 -5.32 -7.37
CA ALA A 235 4.98 -6.16 -7.90
C ALA A 235 4.71 -5.78 -9.37
N ASN A 236 4.75 -6.76 -10.26
CA ASN A 236 4.44 -6.58 -11.67
C ASN A 236 3.16 -7.35 -11.97
N ILE A 237 2.06 -6.62 -12.19
CA ILE A 237 0.70 -7.17 -12.32
C ILE A 237 0.41 -7.74 -13.72
N GLY A 238 1.42 -7.80 -14.56
CA GLY A 238 1.37 -8.47 -15.86
C GLY A 238 0.39 -7.86 -16.84
N ASN A 239 -0.19 -8.71 -17.66
CA ASN A 239 -1.16 -8.31 -18.68
C ASN A 239 -2.62 -8.50 -18.21
N GLY A 240 -2.85 -8.54 -16.90
CA GLY A 240 -4.18 -8.58 -16.29
C GLY A 240 -5.08 -9.69 -16.85
N PRO A 241 -6.09 -9.33 -17.68
CA PRO A 241 -7.08 -10.29 -18.18
C PRO A 241 -6.55 -11.39 -19.09
N ALA A 242 -5.40 -11.22 -19.73
CA ALA A 242 -4.87 -12.20 -20.68
C ALA A 242 -4.41 -13.52 -20.06
N GLY A 243 -4.34 -13.60 -18.73
CA GLY A 243 -3.82 -14.77 -18.02
C GLY A 243 -2.29 -14.83 -18.08
N GLY A 244 -1.72 -15.76 -17.38
CA GLY A 244 -0.27 -15.93 -17.29
C GLY A 244 0.20 -15.87 -15.85
N THR A 245 1.50 -15.96 -15.66
CA THR A 245 2.13 -15.85 -14.36
C THR A 245 2.86 -14.53 -14.28
N ASP A 246 2.46 -13.72 -13.31
CA ASP A 246 3.06 -12.42 -13.07
C ASP A 246 4.24 -12.52 -12.09
N THR A 247 4.96 -11.44 -11.86
CA THR A 247 6.27 -11.51 -11.22
C THR A 247 6.42 -10.53 -10.07
N ILE A 248 7.30 -10.89 -9.14
CA ILE A 248 7.94 -9.94 -8.24
C ILE A 248 9.35 -9.68 -8.75
N GLY A 249 9.67 -8.40 -8.99
CA GLY A 249 11.00 -7.96 -9.40
C GLY A 249 11.84 -7.48 -8.21
N VAL A 250 13.15 -7.70 -8.29
CA VAL A 250 14.13 -7.22 -7.29
C VAL A 250 15.09 -6.25 -7.98
N VAL A 251 15.12 -5.02 -7.48
CA VAL A 251 16.00 -3.95 -7.96
C VAL A 251 17.17 -3.79 -7.02
N ASP A 252 18.40 -3.96 -7.55
CA ASP A 252 19.64 -3.64 -6.82
C ASP A 252 19.95 -2.15 -6.96
N LEU A 253 19.86 -1.41 -5.86
CA LEU A 253 20.13 0.02 -5.80
C LEU A 253 21.63 0.32 -5.54
N LYS A 254 22.44 -0.68 -5.15
CA LYS A 254 23.91 -0.55 -5.06
C LYS A 254 24.59 -0.68 -6.42
N ALA A 255 23.95 -1.32 -7.37
CA ALA A 255 24.45 -1.41 -8.72
C ALA A 255 24.57 -0.02 -9.35
N LYS A 256 25.53 0.17 -10.22
CA LYS A 256 25.77 1.45 -10.94
C LYS A 256 25.74 1.18 -12.45
N PRO A 257 24.67 1.59 -13.15
CA PRO A 257 23.42 2.16 -12.64
C PRO A 257 22.57 1.14 -11.87
N PRO A 258 21.61 1.60 -11.04
CA PRO A 258 20.60 0.75 -10.40
C PRO A 258 19.83 -0.05 -11.46
N ARG A 259 19.53 -1.31 -11.18
CA ARG A 259 18.89 -2.20 -12.16
C ARG A 259 18.11 -3.35 -11.54
N LEU A 260 17.13 -3.86 -12.28
CA LEU A 260 16.47 -5.11 -11.97
C LEU A 260 17.50 -6.26 -12.08
N VAL A 261 17.62 -7.09 -11.05
CA VAL A 261 18.61 -8.18 -10.98
C VAL A 261 17.97 -9.55 -10.83
N ASP A 262 16.70 -9.61 -10.42
CA ASP A 262 15.94 -10.84 -10.29
C ASP A 262 14.45 -10.59 -10.56
N ALA A 263 13.77 -11.64 -11.03
CA ALA A 263 12.32 -11.63 -11.20
C ALA A 263 11.78 -13.05 -11.02
N ILE A 264 10.94 -13.24 -10.03
CA ILE A 264 10.34 -14.53 -9.71
C ILE A 264 8.86 -14.56 -10.09
N SER A 265 8.44 -15.67 -10.70
CA SER A 265 7.02 -15.93 -10.96
C SER A 265 6.28 -16.19 -9.66
N ILE A 266 5.11 -15.58 -9.50
CA ILE A 266 4.37 -15.63 -8.23
C ILE A 266 2.92 -16.13 -8.38
N GLY A 267 2.33 -15.99 -9.54
CA GLY A 267 0.94 -16.32 -9.85
C GLY A 267 0.24 -15.14 -10.51
N LEU A 268 -1.09 -15.21 -10.62
CA LEU A 268 -1.91 -14.22 -11.29
C LEU A 268 -2.11 -12.98 -10.43
N ILE A 269 -1.69 -11.83 -10.93
CA ILE A 269 -1.93 -10.50 -10.38
C ILE A 269 -1.49 -10.39 -8.92
N PRO A 270 -0.18 -10.19 -8.66
CA PRO A 270 0.30 -9.76 -7.35
C PRO A 270 -0.01 -8.27 -7.16
N GLU A 271 -1.01 -7.93 -6.35
CA GLU A 271 -1.41 -6.54 -6.12
C GLU A 271 -0.61 -5.89 -5.00
N GLY A 272 -0.82 -6.35 -3.78
CA GLY A 272 -0.18 -5.80 -2.61
C GLY A 272 1.09 -6.53 -2.23
N ILE A 273 2.10 -5.76 -1.92
CA ILE A 273 3.34 -6.26 -1.34
C ILE A 273 3.69 -5.47 -0.08
N GLY A 274 4.35 -6.12 0.86
CA GLY A 274 4.83 -5.49 2.09
C GLY A 274 6.10 -6.15 2.60
N LEU A 275 7.18 -5.39 2.75
CA LEU A 275 8.37 -5.84 3.43
C LEU A 275 8.17 -5.85 4.95
N SER A 276 8.66 -6.90 5.61
CA SER A 276 8.71 -6.90 7.07
C SER A 276 9.58 -5.76 7.58
N PRO A 277 9.32 -5.22 8.79
CA PRO A 277 10.06 -4.09 9.34
C PRO A 277 11.59 -4.26 9.39
N ASP A 278 12.08 -5.50 9.49
CA ASP A 278 13.52 -5.80 9.42
C ASP A 278 14.04 -6.12 8.01
N GLY A 279 13.15 -6.08 7.01
CA GLY A 279 13.47 -6.34 5.59
C GLY A 279 13.79 -7.78 5.25
N LYS A 280 13.58 -8.73 6.18
CA LYS A 280 13.93 -10.15 5.93
C LYS A 280 12.85 -10.95 5.23
N TYR A 281 11.61 -10.48 5.27
CA TYR A 281 10.46 -11.15 4.68
C TYR A 281 9.69 -10.20 3.77
N LEU A 282 9.27 -10.71 2.63
CA LEU A 282 8.29 -10.09 1.76
C LEU A 282 6.97 -10.86 1.90
N ALA A 283 5.89 -10.17 2.18
CA ALA A 283 4.54 -10.68 1.96
C ALA A 283 4.03 -10.13 0.65
N ALA A 284 3.37 -10.97 -0.13
CA ALA A 284 2.67 -10.58 -1.34
C ALA A 284 1.31 -11.26 -1.38
N ASP A 285 0.25 -10.50 -1.58
CA ASP A 285 -1.02 -11.08 -1.94
C ASP A 285 -1.08 -11.31 -3.44
N VAL A 286 -1.76 -12.36 -3.85
CA VAL A 286 -1.92 -12.78 -5.23
C VAL A 286 -3.39 -13.07 -5.45
N MET A 287 -4.01 -12.40 -6.41
CA MET A 287 -5.43 -12.62 -6.72
C MET A 287 -5.73 -14.06 -7.12
N ASN A 288 -4.75 -14.76 -7.72
CA ASN A 288 -4.84 -16.18 -8.07
C ASN A 288 -6.06 -16.53 -8.93
N GLY A 289 -6.62 -15.55 -9.64
CA GLY A 289 -7.83 -15.72 -10.44
C GLY A 289 -9.15 -15.61 -9.66
N SER A 290 -9.12 -15.31 -8.35
CA SER A 290 -10.31 -15.13 -7.52
C SER A 290 -11.18 -13.93 -7.93
N SER A 291 -10.63 -13.00 -8.70
CA SER A 291 -11.34 -11.88 -9.28
C SER A 291 -11.91 -12.14 -10.68
N ARG A 292 -11.82 -13.37 -11.21
CA ARG A 292 -12.29 -13.71 -12.56
C ARG A 292 -13.70 -14.32 -12.53
N PRO A 293 -14.42 -14.30 -13.70
CA PRO A 293 -15.65 -15.04 -13.85
C PRO A 293 -15.44 -16.53 -13.55
N LYS A 294 -16.42 -17.19 -12.93
CA LYS A 294 -16.38 -18.63 -12.62
C LYS A 294 -16.18 -19.51 -13.86
N ALA A 295 -16.64 -19.04 -15.02
CA ALA A 295 -16.44 -19.74 -16.29
C ALA A 295 -15.02 -19.61 -16.85
N SER A 296 -14.17 -18.76 -16.28
CA SER A 296 -12.77 -18.59 -16.73
C SER A 296 -11.95 -19.85 -16.43
N PRO A 297 -11.10 -20.32 -17.38
CA PRO A 297 -10.18 -21.42 -17.10
C PRO A 297 -9.12 -21.09 -16.05
N PHE A 298 -8.96 -19.82 -15.70
CA PHE A 298 -8.03 -19.33 -14.69
C PHE A 298 -8.71 -19.00 -13.35
N PHE A 299 -10.01 -19.29 -13.20
CA PHE A 299 -10.72 -19.05 -11.95
C PHE A 299 -10.24 -19.99 -10.85
N ASN A 300 -10.02 -19.41 -9.68
CA ASN A 300 -9.85 -20.12 -8.41
C ASN A 300 -10.74 -19.46 -7.37
N ASP A 301 -11.36 -20.27 -6.51
CA ASP A 301 -12.27 -19.82 -5.45
C ASP A 301 -11.52 -19.33 -4.19
N TYR A 302 -10.34 -18.78 -4.37
CA TYR A 302 -9.52 -18.17 -3.31
C TYR A 302 -8.34 -17.38 -3.90
N GLY A 303 -7.95 -16.33 -3.22
CA GLY A 303 -6.65 -15.66 -3.37
C GLY A 303 -5.58 -16.33 -2.50
N LEU A 304 -4.35 -15.87 -2.62
CA LEU A 304 -3.21 -16.35 -1.84
C LEU A 304 -2.47 -15.18 -1.20
N VAL A 305 -1.98 -15.38 0.02
CA VAL A 305 -0.88 -14.57 0.55
C VAL A 305 0.36 -15.44 0.62
N LYS A 306 1.46 -14.97 0.01
CA LYS A 306 2.73 -15.69 -0.07
C LYS A 306 3.80 -14.94 0.69
N ILE A 307 4.61 -15.67 1.45
CA ILE A 307 5.75 -15.12 2.17
C ILE A 307 7.04 -15.63 1.52
N PHE A 308 7.94 -14.70 1.30
CA PHE A 308 9.29 -14.98 0.81
C PHE A 308 10.31 -14.51 1.84
N ARG A 309 11.42 -15.22 1.92
CA ARG A 309 12.61 -14.75 2.64
C ARG A 309 13.47 -13.94 1.67
N LEU A 310 13.82 -12.72 2.08
CA LEU A 310 14.74 -11.85 1.34
C LEU A 310 16.13 -11.94 1.97
N LYS A 311 17.15 -12.25 1.16
CA LYS A 311 18.56 -12.23 1.54
C LYS A 311 19.39 -11.56 0.45
N GLY A 312 19.87 -10.34 0.73
CA GLY A 312 20.47 -9.49 -0.32
C GLY A 312 19.44 -9.20 -1.41
N THR A 313 19.71 -9.63 -2.63
CA THR A 313 18.80 -9.48 -3.77
C THR A 313 18.03 -10.75 -4.14
N HIS A 314 18.06 -11.78 -3.28
CA HIS A 314 17.39 -13.06 -3.57
C HIS A 314 16.15 -13.25 -2.71
N LEU A 315 15.03 -13.57 -3.37
CA LEU A 315 13.78 -13.98 -2.76
C LEU A 315 13.65 -15.51 -2.84
N THR A 316 13.35 -16.12 -1.70
CA THR A 316 13.11 -17.56 -1.62
C THR A 316 11.71 -17.81 -1.04
N PRO A 317 10.82 -18.58 -1.70
CA PRO A 317 9.51 -18.92 -1.15
C PRO A 317 9.64 -19.57 0.23
N LEU A 318 8.77 -19.19 1.16
CA LEU A 318 8.79 -19.70 2.54
C LEU A 318 7.50 -20.42 2.91
N THR A 319 6.36 -19.75 2.78
CA THR A 319 5.05 -20.29 3.14
C THR A 319 3.96 -19.50 2.42
N GLU A 320 2.77 -20.07 2.32
CA GLU A 320 1.59 -19.40 1.80
C GLU A 320 0.33 -19.77 2.58
N ALA A 321 -0.71 -18.97 2.43
CA ALA A 321 -2.03 -19.25 2.98
C ALA A 321 -3.12 -18.78 2.00
N LYS A 322 -4.28 -19.44 2.03
CA LYS A 322 -5.47 -19.02 1.29
C LYS A 322 -6.10 -17.81 1.96
N VAL A 323 -6.59 -16.90 1.14
CA VAL A 323 -7.36 -15.72 1.52
C VAL A 323 -8.63 -15.64 0.68
N GLY A 324 -9.42 -14.59 0.84
CA GLY A 324 -10.68 -14.39 0.11
C GLY A 324 -10.48 -14.05 -1.37
N HIS A 325 -11.44 -13.29 -1.90
CA HIS A 325 -11.49 -12.93 -3.32
C HIS A 325 -11.12 -11.47 -3.52
N TRP A 326 -10.48 -11.20 -4.65
CA TRP A 326 -10.04 -9.85 -5.02
C TRP A 326 -9.29 -9.19 -3.86
N CYS A 327 -8.19 -9.84 -3.47
CA CYS A 327 -7.36 -9.33 -2.40
C CYS A 327 -6.39 -8.27 -2.93
N GLU A 328 -6.19 -7.19 -2.15
CA GLU A 328 -5.53 -5.97 -2.59
C GLU A 328 -4.26 -5.67 -1.78
N GLY A 329 -4.37 -5.46 -0.50
CA GLY A 329 -3.29 -4.93 0.31
C GLY A 329 -2.81 -5.84 1.42
N VAL A 330 -1.53 -5.71 1.77
CA VAL A 330 -0.90 -6.48 2.84
C VAL A 330 -0.01 -5.61 3.71
N VAL A 331 -0.09 -5.77 5.05
CA VAL A 331 0.78 -5.05 5.99
C VAL A 331 1.22 -5.93 7.15
N TRP A 332 2.44 -5.64 7.63
CA TRP A 332 3.03 -6.26 8.82
C TRP A 332 2.84 -5.41 10.07
N SER A 333 2.64 -6.07 11.21
CA SER A 333 2.86 -5.42 12.51
C SER A 333 4.36 -5.14 12.73
N ARG A 334 4.62 -4.14 13.59
CA ARG A 334 6.00 -3.71 13.92
C ARG A 334 6.86 -4.83 14.51
N ASP A 335 6.25 -5.73 15.27
CA ASP A 335 6.93 -6.90 15.84
C ASP A 335 6.99 -8.10 14.87
N GLN A 336 6.50 -7.94 13.65
CA GLN A 336 6.49 -8.92 12.55
C GLN A 336 5.68 -10.20 12.85
N LYS A 337 4.87 -10.20 13.91
CA LYS A 337 4.11 -11.38 14.32
C LYS A 337 2.68 -11.39 13.79
N THR A 338 2.19 -10.26 13.31
CA THR A 338 0.86 -10.14 12.72
C THR A 338 0.99 -9.67 11.29
N LEU A 339 0.31 -10.34 10.38
CA LEU A 339 0.13 -9.96 9.00
C LEU A 339 -1.37 -9.74 8.76
N MET A 340 -1.72 -8.66 8.08
CA MET A 340 -3.09 -8.40 7.65
C MET A 340 -3.16 -8.35 6.14
N VAL A 341 -4.24 -8.94 5.57
CA VAL A 341 -4.49 -9.02 4.12
C VAL A 341 -5.91 -8.58 3.85
N GLN A 342 -6.07 -7.60 2.98
CA GLN A 342 -7.36 -7.07 2.55
C GLN A 342 -7.98 -7.93 1.45
N CYS A 343 -9.29 -8.26 1.52
CA CYS A 343 -10.01 -8.89 0.43
C CYS A 343 -11.35 -8.18 0.23
N MET A 344 -11.55 -7.63 -0.96
CA MET A 344 -12.62 -6.70 -1.27
C MET A 344 -14.00 -7.35 -1.28
N VAL A 345 -14.12 -8.57 -1.83
CA VAL A 345 -15.43 -9.23 -2.01
C VAL A 345 -16.06 -9.55 -0.66
N GLU A 346 -15.28 -10.04 0.29
CA GLU A 346 -15.74 -10.36 1.64
C GLU A 346 -15.90 -9.12 2.53
N LYS A 347 -15.38 -7.97 2.10
CA LYS A 347 -15.28 -6.75 2.93
C LYS A 347 -14.59 -7.05 4.25
N GLN A 348 -13.45 -7.74 4.18
CA GLN A 348 -12.72 -8.21 5.34
C GLN A 348 -11.22 -7.99 5.19
N ILE A 349 -10.57 -7.80 6.35
CA ILE A 349 -9.12 -7.81 6.48
C ILE A 349 -8.76 -9.08 7.25
N TYR A 350 -8.20 -10.06 6.55
CA TYR A 350 -7.74 -11.32 7.15
C TYR A 350 -6.54 -11.06 8.05
N VAL A 351 -6.51 -11.72 9.21
CA VAL A 351 -5.45 -11.57 10.21
C VAL A 351 -4.74 -12.89 10.37
N PHE A 352 -3.43 -12.87 10.19
CA PHE A 352 -2.56 -14.02 10.37
C PHE A 352 -1.53 -13.76 11.45
N ARG A 353 -1.19 -14.80 12.21
CA ARG A 353 0.00 -14.87 13.03
C ARG A 353 1.14 -15.47 12.21
N PHE A 354 2.32 -14.84 12.27
CA PHE A 354 3.54 -15.35 11.66
C PHE A 354 4.55 -15.70 12.73
N ASP A 355 5.13 -16.90 12.67
CA ASP A 355 6.10 -17.41 13.64
C ASP A 355 7.55 -17.40 13.13
N GLY A 356 7.81 -16.80 11.95
CA GLY A 356 9.09 -16.81 11.23
C GLY A 356 9.19 -17.90 10.17
N THR A 357 8.22 -18.83 10.12
CA THR A 357 8.19 -19.95 9.17
C THR A 357 6.82 -20.20 8.58
N ARG A 358 5.74 -20.00 9.34
CA ARG A 358 4.36 -20.35 8.98
C ARG A 358 3.40 -19.19 9.24
N LEU A 359 2.36 -19.13 8.40
CA LEU A 359 1.18 -18.30 8.60
C LEU A 359 0.07 -19.15 9.24
N GLN A 360 -0.51 -18.64 10.31
CA GLN A 360 -1.70 -19.19 10.97
C GLN A 360 -2.81 -18.15 10.92
N ALA A 361 -3.92 -18.46 10.27
CA ALA A 361 -5.12 -17.62 10.33
C ALA A 361 -5.65 -17.53 11.77
N VAL A 362 -5.90 -16.31 12.24
CA VAL A 362 -6.40 -16.06 13.60
C VAL A 362 -7.74 -15.33 13.62
N GLY A 363 -8.25 -14.92 12.45
CA GLY A 363 -9.54 -14.27 12.27
C GLY A 363 -9.55 -13.27 11.13
N ALA A 364 -10.59 -12.46 11.08
CA ALA A 364 -10.72 -11.36 10.14
C ALA A 364 -11.42 -10.16 10.81
N ILE A 365 -11.15 -8.98 10.30
CA ILE A 365 -11.77 -7.72 10.71
C ILE A 365 -12.75 -7.32 9.62
N PRO A 366 -14.07 -7.25 9.89
CA PRO A 366 -15.04 -6.74 8.94
C PRO A 366 -14.88 -5.22 8.79
N VAL A 367 -15.07 -4.72 7.57
CA VAL A 367 -15.08 -3.30 7.23
C VAL A 367 -16.31 -2.96 6.39
N SER A 368 -16.73 -1.70 6.33
CA SER A 368 -17.99 -1.32 5.69
C SER A 368 -17.94 -1.29 4.16
N GLY A 369 -16.75 -1.22 3.55
CA GLY A 369 -16.52 -1.24 2.10
C GLY A 369 -15.54 -2.32 1.66
N GLY A 370 -15.32 -2.47 0.37
CA GLY A 370 -14.23 -3.31 -0.17
C GLY A 370 -12.87 -2.71 0.20
N PRO A 371 -12.07 -3.34 1.08
CA PRO A 371 -10.79 -2.78 1.50
C PRO A 371 -9.77 -2.88 0.37
N ALA A 372 -9.31 -1.73 -0.10
CA ALA A 372 -8.55 -1.55 -1.34
C ALA A 372 -7.17 -0.89 -1.16
N GLY A 373 -6.84 -0.46 0.03
CA GLY A 373 -5.53 0.11 0.32
C GLY A 373 -5.24 0.10 1.81
N ILE A 374 -4.06 -0.34 2.22
CA ILE A 374 -3.69 -0.42 3.63
C ILE A 374 -2.21 -0.12 3.85
N ARG A 375 -1.91 0.68 4.88
CA ARG A 375 -0.52 0.93 5.33
C ARG A 375 -0.44 1.03 6.83
N THR A 376 0.78 0.76 7.33
CA THR A 376 1.30 1.21 8.62
C THR A 376 2.33 2.31 8.39
N ALA A 377 2.76 3.01 9.42
CA ALA A 377 3.84 3.98 9.28
C ALA A 377 5.15 3.30 8.84
N ASP A 378 5.78 3.85 7.79
CA ASP A 378 7.12 3.45 7.37
C ASP A 378 8.14 3.85 8.46
N ARG A 379 9.27 3.11 8.55
CA ARG A 379 10.34 3.34 9.52
C ARG A 379 11.51 4.09 8.95
#